data_093c7c2e39cfb3015c8ce83944a5e356
#
_entry.id   093c7c2e39cfb3015c8ce83944a5e356
#
_cell.length_a   1.000
_cell.length_b   1.000
_cell.length_c   1.000
_cell.angle_alpha   90.00
_cell.angle_beta   90.00
_cell.angle_gamma   90.00
#
_symmetry.space_group_name_H-M   'P 1'
#
loop_
_entity.id
_entity.type
_entity.pdbx_description
1 polymer ?
#
loop_
_entity_poly.entity_id
_entity_poly.type
_entity_poly.pdbx_seq_one_letter_code
_entity_poly.pdbx_strand_id
1 'polypeptide(L)'
;MEYTVLSPWAAAESRQPRGLSPRLDTLAGKTIGLYAHFKGHAIKILDEVARELSARFSGVTFTHFQYLKEITELIQDDAYAAQAAAWASGVDAVITAYGDAGSCSLFLAKNAAFFEKQGKPTVDLLCRSFQNSSKRGAASQGVPGLRLVEMSFGDLSGEKVIDDALLERVVRPEVRRVTDQIAAALTAPLTEEEARPTRARDYSSYTFTGTLQEVNDQFYKLGWTTGLPIVPPTREAVDEMLTGTDLSPDTVLGTIPPMNGIATVEKVAVNAVMAGCLPTYLPV
;
A
#
# COMPACT_ATOMS: atom_id res chain seq x y z
N MET A 1 11.85 32.27 -12.10
CA MET A 1 10.98 32.68 -10.99
C MET A 1 11.08 31.57 -9.95
N GLU A 2 11.02 31.93 -8.65
CA GLU A 2 11.04 30.94 -7.57
C GLU A 2 9.65 30.87 -6.95
N TYR A 3 9.19 29.64 -6.67
CA TYR A 3 7.90 29.35 -6.05
C TYR A 3 8.13 28.54 -4.78
N THR A 4 7.87 29.10 -3.63
CA THR A 4 7.77 28.34 -2.38
C THR A 4 6.31 27.99 -2.15
N VAL A 5 5.99 26.70 -2.22
CA VAL A 5 4.63 26.18 -2.17
C VAL A 5 4.44 25.30 -0.94
N LEU A 6 3.22 25.25 -0.42
CA LEU A 6 2.85 24.39 0.68
C LEU A 6 2.63 22.96 0.19
N SER A 7 2.95 22.00 1.04
CA SER A 7 2.71 20.57 0.73
C SER A 7 1.22 20.29 0.62
N PRO A 8 0.75 19.64 -0.47
CA PRO A 8 -0.64 19.22 -0.59
C PRO A 8 -1.00 18.02 0.28
N TRP A 9 0.03 17.32 0.78
CA TRP A 9 -0.19 16.11 1.55
C TRP A 9 -0.67 16.43 2.96
N ALA A 10 -1.74 15.77 3.37
CA ALA A 10 -2.18 15.79 4.76
C ALA A 10 -1.16 15.08 5.66
N ALA A 11 -0.96 15.59 6.87
CA ALA A 11 -0.27 14.81 7.88
C ALA A 11 -1.10 13.54 8.14
N ALA A 12 -0.53 12.37 7.87
CA ALA A 12 -1.10 11.13 8.35
C ALA A 12 -0.74 10.95 9.83
N GLU A 13 -1.55 10.21 10.60
CA GLU A 13 -1.07 9.69 11.88
C GLU A 13 0.27 9.00 11.63
N SER A 14 1.35 9.65 12.07
CA SER A 14 2.69 9.20 11.76
C SER A 14 3.02 8.00 12.62
N ARG A 15 2.77 6.83 12.08
CA ARG A 15 3.28 5.59 12.68
C ARG A 15 4.79 5.56 12.49
N GLN A 16 5.51 5.29 13.57
CA GLN A 16 6.97 5.14 13.51
C GLN A 16 7.30 3.99 12.54
N PRO A 17 8.20 4.21 11.56
CA PRO A 17 8.64 3.14 10.70
C PRO A 17 9.26 2.01 11.49
N ARG A 18 8.87 0.79 11.14
CA ARG A 18 9.37 -0.44 11.76
C ARG A 18 10.07 -1.28 10.69
N GLY A 19 11.19 -1.86 11.05
CA GLY A 19 11.88 -2.84 10.23
C GLY A 19 11.06 -4.11 10.05
N LEU A 20 11.36 -4.83 8.99
CA LEU A 20 10.77 -6.13 8.70
C LEU A 20 11.18 -7.17 9.73
N SER A 21 10.35 -8.19 9.89
CA SER A 21 10.66 -9.38 10.70
C SER A 21 11.90 -10.11 10.15
N PRO A 22 12.70 -10.76 10.99
CA PRO A 22 13.80 -11.60 10.51
C PRO A 22 13.32 -12.62 9.48
N ARG A 23 14.04 -12.77 8.39
CA ARG A 23 13.70 -13.74 7.33
C ARG A 23 14.07 -15.17 7.78
N LEU A 24 13.44 -16.14 7.15
CA LEU A 24 13.74 -17.55 7.38
C LEU A 24 15.06 -17.95 6.69
N ASP A 25 15.78 -18.89 7.25
CA ASP A 25 16.98 -19.45 6.61
C ASP A 25 16.62 -20.32 5.40
N THR A 26 15.48 -21.00 5.47
CA THR A 26 14.94 -21.88 4.42
C THR A 26 13.42 -22.02 4.56
N LEU A 27 12.74 -22.40 3.50
CA LEU A 27 11.33 -22.82 3.56
C LEU A 27 11.17 -24.33 3.84
N ALA A 28 12.25 -25.11 3.73
CA ALA A 28 12.18 -26.56 3.98
C ALA A 28 11.78 -26.83 5.43
N GLY A 29 10.78 -27.70 5.63
CA GLY A 29 10.27 -28.06 6.94
C GLY A 29 9.46 -26.97 7.66
N LYS A 30 9.16 -25.86 6.97
CA LYS A 30 8.41 -24.72 7.54
C LYS A 30 6.92 -24.83 7.26
N THR A 31 6.13 -24.19 8.12
CA THR A 31 4.68 -23.99 7.89
C THR A 31 4.46 -22.59 7.40
N ILE A 32 3.93 -22.46 6.18
CA ILE A 32 3.65 -21.18 5.52
C ILE A 32 2.16 -20.88 5.57
N GLY A 33 1.82 -19.71 6.09
CA GLY A 33 0.47 -19.20 6.09
C GLY A 33 0.10 -18.60 4.73
N LEU A 34 -1.05 -18.98 4.19
CA LEU A 34 -1.61 -18.46 2.96
C LEU A 34 -2.82 -17.59 3.30
N TYR A 35 -2.64 -16.27 3.24
CA TYR A 35 -3.69 -15.31 3.55
C TYR A 35 -4.37 -14.82 2.29
N ALA A 36 -5.66 -15.07 2.17
CA ALA A 36 -6.50 -14.57 1.08
C ALA A 36 -7.45 -13.48 1.58
N HIS A 37 -7.60 -12.41 0.78
CA HIS A 37 -8.72 -11.51 0.97
C HIS A 37 -10.02 -12.15 0.45
N PHE A 38 -11.15 -11.40 0.48
CA PHE A 38 -12.49 -11.92 0.18
C PHE A 38 -12.69 -12.46 -1.25
N LYS A 39 -11.83 -12.11 -2.22
CA LYS A 39 -11.98 -12.57 -3.61
C LYS A 39 -11.56 -14.03 -3.77
N GLY A 40 -12.45 -14.85 -4.32
CA GLY A 40 -12.25 -16.29 -4.42
C GLY A 40 -11.06 -16.73 -5.29
N HIS A 41 -10.66 -15.93 -6.28
CA HIS A 41 -9.49 -16.25 -7.12
C HIS A 41 -8.16 -16.22 -6.35
N ALA A 42 -8.08 -15.45 -5.25
CA ALA A 42 -6.88 -15.38 -4.43
C ALA A 42 -6.49 -16.75 -3.86
N ILE A 43 -7.47 -17.56 -3.46
CA ILE A 43 -7.20 -18.92 -2.94
C ILE A 43 -6.58 -19.79 -4.02
N LYS A 44 -7.12 -19.80 -5.25
CA LYS A 44 -6.57 -20.61 -6.34
C LYS A 44 -5.15 -20.22 -6.71
N ILE A 45 -4.84 -18.93 -6.65
CA ILE A 45 -3.45 -18.43 -6.85
C ILE A 45 -2.56 -18.96 -5.72
N LEU A 46 -2.99 -18.85 -4.48
CA LEU A 46 -2.22 -19.33 -3.31
C LEU A 46 -2.03 -20.85 -3.32
N ASP A 47 -3.03 -21.63 -3.75
CA ASP A 47 -2.91 -23.07 -3.91
C ASP A 47 -1.84 -23.44 -4.94
N GLU A 48 -1.76 -22.71 -6.06
CA GLU A 48 -0.70 -22.92 -7.05
C GLU A 48 0.69 -22.49 -6.52
N VAL A 49 0.75 -21.42 -5.72
CA VAL A 49 1.99 -21.03 -5.02
C VAL A 49 2.43 -22.16 -4.07
N ALA A 50 1.52 -22.71 -3.29
CA ALA A 50 1.80 -23.83 -2.40
C ALA A 50 2.32 -25.05 -3.17
N ARG A 51 1.69 -25.38 -4.31
CA ARG A 51 2.11 -26.48 -5.17
C ARG A 51 3.54 -26.29 -5.69
N GLU A 52 3.86 -25.11 -6.21
CA GLU A 52 5.20 -24.80 -6.74
C GLU A 52 6.28 -24.76 -5.64
N LEU A 53 5.96 -24.24 -4.46
CA LEU A 53 6.88 -24.25 -3.31
C LEU A 53 7.09 -25.66 -2.76
N SER A 54 6.03 -26.50 -2.71
CA SER A 54 6.15 -27.91 -2.30
C SER A 54 7.06 -28.72 -3.22
N ALA A 55 7.07 -28.40 -4.51
CA ALA A 55 7.95 -29.06 -5.47
C ALA A 55 9.43 -28.69 -5.29
N ARG A 56 9.74 -27.56 -4.62
CA ARG A 56 11.10 -27.03 -4.46
C ARG A 56 11.67 -27.19 -3.06
N PHE A 57 10.81 -27.23 -2.03
CA PHE A 57 11.24 -27.27 -0.64
C PHE A 57 10.62 -28.47 0.07
N SER A 58 11.48 -29.40 0.49
CA SER A 58 11.04 -30.64 1.17
C SER A 58 10.42 -30.33 2.53
N GLY A 59 9.28 -30.97 2.82
CA GLY A 59 8.61 -30.88 4.13
C GLY A 59 7.96 -29.51 4.41
N VAL A 60 7.88 -28.59 3.44
CA VAL A 60 7.09 -27.36 3.60
C VAL A 60 5.61 -27.72 3.69
N THR A 61 4.89 -27.07 4.60
CA THR A 61 3.45 -27.26 4.81
C THR A 61 2.72 -25.93 4.72
N PHE A 62 1.41 -25.96 4.46
CA PHE A 62 0.61 -24.76 4.24
C PHE A 62 -0.67 -24.79 5.05
N THR A 63 -1.12 -23.63 5.50
CA THR A 63 -2.41 -23.42 6.12
C THR A 63 -3.05 -22.13 5.60
N HIS A 64 -4.36 -22.13 5.40
CA HIS A 64 -5.08 -21.01 4.82
C HIS A 64 -5.78 -20.19 5.91
N PHE A 65 -5.83 -18.88 5.68
CA PHE A 65 -6.74 -17.96 6.37
C PHE A 65 -7.37 -17.04 5.33
N GLN A 66 -8.71 -16.97 5.31
CA GLN A 66 -9.43 -16.11 4.40
C GLN A 66 -10.19 -15.04 5.17
N TYR A 67 -9.99 -13.77 4.79
CA TYR A 67 -10.76 -12.65 5.28
C TYR A 67 -11.92 -12.37 4.32
N LEU A 68 -13.15 -12.56 4.77
CA LEU A 68 -14.35 -12.56 3.92
C LEU A 68 -15.05 -11.21 3.81
N LYS A 69 -14.69 -10.22 4.65
CA LYS A 69 -15.29 -8.89 4.58
C LYS A 69 -14.67 -8.07 3.46
N GLU A 70 -15.52 -7.33 2.75
CA GLU A 70 -15.08 -6.46 1.66
C GLU A 70 -14.29 -5.26 2.19
N ILE A 71 -13.22 -4.91 1.50
CA ILE A 71 -12.47 -3.65 1.56
C ILE A 71 -12.36 -3.07 2.98
N THR A 72 -11.81 -3.83 3.92
CA THR A 72 -11.52 -3.34 5.27
C THR A 72 -10.12 -3.75 5.72
N GLU A 73 -9.57 -2.96 6.63
CA GLU A 73 -8.36 -3.35 7.32
C GLU A 73 -8.69 -4.42 8.34
N LEU A 74 -7.94 -5.52 8.34
CA LEU A 74 -8.07 -6.59 9.32
C LEU A 74 -8.06 -6.06 10.75
N ILE A 75 -7.22 -5.05 11.03
CA ILE A 75 -7.07 -4.44 12.36
C ILE A 75 -8.27 -3.60 12.81
N GLN A 76 -9.20 -3.27 11.91
CA GLN A 76 -10.45 -2.55 12.25
C GLN A 76 -11.57 -3.51 12.66
N ASP A 77 -11.31 -4.81 12.62
CA ASP A 77 -12.21 -5.87 13.02
C ASP A 77 -11.55 -6.72 14.10
N ASP A 78 -11.78 -6.38 15.35
CA ASP A 78 -11.12 -7.01 16.50
C ASP A 78 -11.28 -8.53 16.50
N ALA A 79 -12.43 -9.05 16.09
CA ALA A 79 -12.69 -10.49 16.05
C ALA A 79 -11.84 -11.19 14.98
N TYR A 80 -11.76 -10.63 13.78
CA TYR A 80 -10.91 -11.16 12.73
C TYR A 80 -9.42 -10.94 13.00
N ALA A 81 -9.05 -9.80 13.58
CA ALA A 81 -7.66 -9.54 13.98
C ALA A 81 -7.17 -10.57 15.01
N ALA A 82 -8.01 -10.88 16.00
CA ALA A 82 -7.69 -11.92 16.99
C ALA A 82 -7.56 -13.32 16.36
N GLN A 83 -8.47 -13.69 15.46
CA GLN A 83 -8.41 -14.96 14.73
C GLN A 83 -7.17 -15.04 13.85
N ALA A 84 -6.87 -13.98 13.10
CA ALA A 84 -5.69 -13.91 12.25
C ALA A 84 -4.37 -13.99 13.05
N ALA A 85 -4.31 -13.33 14.22
CA ALA A 85 -3.16 -13.40 15.12
C ALA A 85 -2.98 -14.81 15.68
N ALA A 86 -4.07 -15.46 16.11
CA ALA A 86 -4.04 -16.85 16.60
C ALA A 86 -3.57 -17.80 15.49
N TRP A 87 -4.10 -17.69 14.27
CA TRP A 87 -3.67 -18.46 13.13
C TRP A 87 -2.19 -18.19 12.78
N ALA A 88 -1.78 -16.93 12.75
CA ALA A 88 -0.41 -16.55 12.46
C ALA A 88 0.59 -17.10 13.49
N SER A 89 0.18 -17.34 14.74
CA SER A 89 1.06 -17.93 15.76
C SER A 89 1.54 -19.33 15.39
N GLY A 90 0.74 -20.07 14.60
CA GLY A 90 1.02 -21.44 14.16
C GLY A 90 1.82 -21.54 12.86
N VAL A 91 2.26 -20.43 12.25
CA VAL A 91 3.03 -20.43 11.00
C VAL A 91 4.38 -19.76 11.15
N ASP A 92 5.33 -20.08 10.26
CA ASP A 92 6.68 -19.50 10.26
C ASP A 92 6.75 -18.22 9.42
N ALA A 93 5.97 -18.13 8.35
CA ALA A 93 5.90 -16.98 7.45
C ALA A 93 4.51 -16.87 6.81
N VAL A 94 4.21 -15.73 6.17
CA VAL A 94 2.91 -15.50 5.52
C VAL A 94 3.09 -15.05 4.08
N ILE A 95 2.25 -15.57 3.19
CA ILE A 95 2.08 -15.10 1.82
C ILE A 95 0.67 -14.55 1.70
N THR A 96 0.53 -13.29 1.32
CA THR A 96 -0.79 -12.66 1.13
C THR A 96 -1.10 -12.52 -0.36
N ALA A 97 -2.35 -12.74 -0.76
CA ALA A 97 -2.82 -12.60 -2.14
C ALA A 97 -4.32 -12.22 -2.19
N TYR A 98 -4.74 -11.67 -3.26
CA TYR A 98 -4.07 -11.10 -4.41
C TYR A 98 -4.57 -9.68 -4.66
N GLY A 99 -3.66 -8.71 -4.74
CA GLY A 99 -3.98 -7.31 -4.98
C GLY A 99 -4.18 -7.02 -6.48
N ASP A 100 -5.43 -7.01 -6.96
CA ASP A 100 -5.81 -6.84 -8.37
C ASP A 100 -6.57 -5.54 -8.68
N ALA A 101 -6.73 -4.67 -7.71
CA ALA A 101 -7.33 -3.34 -7.81
C ALA A 101 -6.67 -2.38 -6.83
N GLY A 102 -6.79 -1.07 -7.06
CA GLY A 102 -6.10 -0.07 -6.25
C GLY A 102 -6.42 -0.14 -4.76
N SER A 103 -7.70 -0.22 -4.40
CA SER A 103 -8.15 -0.37 -3.01
C SER A 103 -7.79 -1.75 -2.45
N CYS A 104 -8.03 -2.82 -3.20
CA CYS A 104 -7.71 -4.19 -2.75
C CYS A 104 -6.23 -4.35 -2.43
N SER A 105 -5.33 -3.84 -3.30
CA SER A 105 -3.89 -3.90 -3.08
C SER A 105 -3.46 -3.08 -1.88
N LEU A 106 -4.07 -1.91 -1.66
CA LEU A 106 -3.80 -1.07 -0.49
C LEU A 106 -4.17 -1.77 0.81
N PHE A 107 -5.38 -2.34 0.89
CA PHE A 107 -5.85 -3.02 2.11
C PHE A 107 -5.13 -4.36 2.33
N LEU A 108 -4.82 -5.09 1.25
CA LEU A 108 -4.05 -6.34 1.37
C LEU A 108 -2.66 -6.08 1.96
N ALA A 109 -1.96 -5.04 1.48
CA ALA A 109 -0.66 -4.64 2.02
C ALA A 109 -0.74 -4.15 3.47
N LYS A 110 -1.84 -3.50 3.88
CA LYS A 110 -2.09 -3.18 5.30
C LYS A 110 -2.23 -4.44 6.15
N ASN A 111 -2.92 -5.45 5.63
CA ASN A 111 -3.09 -6.73 6.30
C ASN A 111 -1.77 -7.53 6.32
N ALA A 112 -0.97 -7.47 5.25
CA ALA A 112 0.38 -8.04 5.22
C ALA A 112 1.30 -7.39 6.27
N ALA A 113 1.24 -6.06 6.41
CA ALA A 113 1.95 -5.33 7.45
C ALA A 113 1.50 -5.74 8.87
N PHE A 114 0.27 -6.16 9.07
CA PHE A 114 -0.20 -6.71 10.34
C PHE A 114 0.61 -7.96 10.71
N PHE A 115 0.83 -8.90 9.79
CA PHE A 115 1.60 -10.12 10.04
C PHE A 115 3.10 -9.82 10.28
N GLU A 116 3.69 -8.89 9.54
CA GLU A 116 5.04 -8.41 9.83
C GLU A 116 5.16 -7.88 11.28
N LYS A 117 4.16 -7.15 11.77
CA LYS A 117 4.13 -6.66 13.15
C LYS A 117 3.99 -7.78 14.18
N GLN A 118 3.43 -8.93 13.80
CA GLN A 118 3.38 -10.15 14.61
C GLN A 118 4.69 -10.94 14.59
N GLY A 119 5.72 -10.42 13.93
CA GLY A 119 7.02 -11.09 13.83
C GLY A 119 7.07 -12.17 12.75
N LYS A 120 6.13 -12.17 11.80
CA LYS A 120 6.07 -13.15 10.71
C LYS A 120 6.62 -12.53 9.42
N PRO A 121 7.72 -13.09 8.85
CA PRO A 121 8.16 -12.71 7.52
C PRO A 121 6.99 -12.81 6.54
N THR A 122 6.68 -11.70 5.86
CA THR A 122 5.52 -11.66 4.97
C THR A 122 5.92 -11.16 3.58
N VAL A 123 5.29 -11.73 2.55
CA VAL A 123 5.34 -11.25 1.16
C VAL A 123 3.94 -11.02 0.65
N ASP A 124 3.71 -9.90 -0.05
CA ASP A 124 2.42 -9.54 -0.63
C ASP A 124 2.44 -9.70 -2.15
N LEU A 125 1.49 -10.51 -2.67
CA LEU A 125 1.35 -10.80 -4.09
C LEU A 125 0.31 -9.87 -4.71
N LEU A 126 0.71 -9.13 -5.75
CA LEU A 126 -0.15 -8.10 -6.35
C LEU A 126 0.05 -7.98 -7.86
N CYS A 127 -0.95 -7.40 -8.51
CA CYS A 127 -0.81 -6.96 -9.89
C CYS A 127 0.15 -5.76 -9.98
N ARG A 128 1.09 -5.81 -10.92
CA ARG A 128 2.09 -4.76 -11.16
C ARG A 128 1.50 -3.35 -11.19
N SER A 129 0.33 -3.18 -11.81
CA SER A 129 -0.34 -1.88 -11.94
C SER A 129 -0.68 -1.21 -10.60
N PHE A 130 -0.71 -1.96 -9.50
CA PHE A 130 -1.11 -1.47 -8.18
C PHE A 130 0.01 -1.45 -7.15
N GLN A 131 1.28 -1.58 -7.58
CA GLN A 131 2.44 -1.56 -6.69
C GLN A 131 2.48 -0.32 -5.78
N ASN A 132 2.17 0.86 -6.33
CA ASN A 132 2.15 2.09 -5.54
C ASN A 132 1.05 2.09 -4.45
N SER A 133 -0.10 1.44 -4.72
CA SER A 133 -1.16 1.29 -3.73
C SER A 133 -0.70 0.39 -2.58
N SER A 134 -0.06 -0.75 -2.87
CA SER A 134 0.51 -1.63 -1.86
C SER A 134 1.60 -0.95 -1.04
N LYS A 135 2.54 -0.25 -1.68
CA LYS A 135 3.59 0.52 -0.96
C LYS A 135 2.99 1.54 0.02
N ARG A 136 1.98 2.29 -0.43
CA ARG A 136 1.27 3.26 0.42
C ARG A 136 0.54 2.56 1.58
N GLY A 137 -0.14 1.43 1.30
CA GLY A 137 -0.83 0.63 2.31
C GLY A 137 0.13 0.17 3.42
N ALA A 138 1.24 -0.44 3.06
CA ALA A 138 2.26 -0.90 3.99
C ALA A 138 2.90 0.25 4.79
N ALA A 139 3.27 1.34 4.12
CA ALA A 139 3.85 2.52 4.75
C ALA A 139 2.89 3.17 5.76
N SER A 140 1.57 3.22 5.46
CA SER A 140 0.56 3.74 6.39
C SER A 140 0.44 2.91 7.67
N GLN A 141 0.88 1.66 7.64
CA GLN A 141 0.96 0.78 8.79
C GLN A 141 2.33 0.82 9.50
N GLY A 142 3.25 1.66 9.03
CA GLY A 142 4.60 1.77 9.58
C GLY A 142 5.54 0.66 9.10
N VAL A 143 5.24 -0.04 8.00
CA VAL A 143 6.06 -1.12 7.43
C VAL A 143 6.43 -0.78 5.98
N PRO A 144 7.18 0.32 5.72
CA PRO A 144 7.45 0.79 4.36
C PRO A 144 8.27 -0.20 3.52
N GLY A 145 9.05 -1.06 4.14
CA GLY A 145 9.90 -2.07 3.49
C GLY A 145 9.18 -3.37 3.15
N LEU A 146 7.84 -3.49 3.30
CA LEU A 146 7.11 -4.71 2.98
C LEU A 146 7.49 -5.23 1.60
N ARG A 147 7.91 -6.50 1.53
CA ARG A 147 8.31 -7.14 0.28
C ARG A 147 7.11 -7.49 -0.58
N LEU A 148 7.16 -7.06 -1.82
CA LEU A 148 6.11 -7.18 -2.81
C LEU A 148 6.60 -8.06 -3.96
N VAL A 149 5.76 -9.00 -4.42
CA VAL A 149 6.03 -9.77 -5.64
C VAL A 149 4.95 -9.47 -6.67
N GLU A 150 5.39 -8.90 -7.78
CA GLU A 150 4.52 -8.49 -8.86
C GLU A 150 4.19 -9.65 -9.79
N MET A 151 2.91 -9.83 -10.02
CA MET A 151 2.36 -10.80 -10.95
C MET A 151 1.60 -10.09 -12.07
N SER A 152 1.57 -10.71 -13.24
CA SER A 152 0.88 -10.19 -14.41
C SER A 152 0.00 -11.27 -15.02
N PHE A 153 -1.26 -11.27 -14.65
CA PHE A 153 -2.22 -12.24 -15.16
C PHE A 153 -2.97 -11.80 -16.42
N GLY A 154 -2.55 -10.68 -17.04
CA GLY A 154 -3.14 -10.19 -18.29
C GLY A 154 -4.65 -10.08 -18.23
N ASP A 155 -5.30 -11.08 -18.77
CA ASP A 155 -6.76 -11.14 -18.95
C ASP A 155 -7.56 -11.48 -17.68
N LEU A 156 -6.92 -11.71 -16.52
CA LEU A 156 -7.65 -12.00 -15.27
C LEU A 156 -8.22 -10.76 -14.57
N SER A 157 -7.89 -9.56 -15.02
CA SER A 157 -8.45 -8.34 -14.47
C SER A 157 -9.97 -8.33 -14.73
N GLY A 158 -10.76 -8.55 -13.67
CA GLY A 158 -12.21 -8.58 -13.74
C GLY A 158 -12.85 -9.99 -13.74
N GLU A 159 -12.08 -11.04 -13.96
CA GLU A 159 -12.58 -12.40 -13.83
C GLU A 159 -12.84 -12.76 -12.37
N LYS A 160 -14.07 -13.13 -12.06
CA LYS A 160 -14.48 -13.51 -10.71
C LYS A 160 -14.19 -14.97 -10.38
N VAL A 161 -14.02 -15.81 -11.40
CA VAL A 161 -13.82 -17.25 -11.27
C VAL A 161 -12.68 -17.68 -12.17
N ILE A 162 -11.70 -18.36 -11.61
CA ILE A 162 -10.65 -19.05 -12.35
C ILE A 162 -11.13 -20.48 -12.61
N ASP A 163 -11.42 -20.83 -13.85
CA ASP A 163 -11.66 -22.20 -14.27
C ASP A 163 -10.32 -22.96 -14.51
N ASP A 164 -10.41 -24.24 -14.80
CA ASP A 164 -9.23 -25.08 -15.00
C ASP A 164 -8.42 -24.66 -16.23
N ALA A 165 -9.08 -24.18 -17.29
CA ALA A 165 -8.40 -23.71 -18.50
C ALA A 165 -7.58 -22.42 -18.22
N LEU A 166 -8.15 -21.50 -17.46
CA LEU A 166 -7.50 -20.26 -17.06
C LEU A 166 -6.36 -20.55 -16.06
N LEU A 167 -6.57 -21.50 -15.16
CA LEU A 167 -5.56 -21.95 -14.21
C LEU A 167 -4.33 -22.47 -14.95
N GLU A 168 -4.51 -23.37 -15.91
CA GLU A 168 -3.40 -23.94 -16.71
C GLU A 168 -2.72 -22.92 -17.60
N ARG A 169 -3.49 -22.11 -18.30
CA ARG A 169 -2.98 -21.22 -19.34
C ARG A 169 -2.33 -19.96 -18.79
N VAL A 170 -2.82 -19.42 -17.68
CA VAL A 170 -2.44 -18.10 -17.17
C VAL A 170 -1.82 -18.17 -15.77
N VAL A 171 -2.49 -18.82 -14.81
CA VAL A 171 -2.06 -18.75 -13.40
C VAL A 171 -0.80 -19.56 -13.17
N ARG A 172 -0.75 -20.81 -13.60
CA ARG A 172 0.41 -21.71 -13.38
C ARG A 172 1.71 -21.17 -13.98
N PRO A 173 1.75 -20.72 -15.24
CA PRO A 173 2.98 -20.16 -15.80
C PRO A 173 3.47 -18.93 -15.05
N GLU A 174 2.56 -18.05 -14.64
CA GLU A 174 2.90 -16.84 -13.92
C GLU A 174 3.38 -17.13 -12.50
N VAL A 175 2.68 -18.01 -11.75
CA VAL A 175 3.14 -18.44 -10.42
C VAL A 175 4.52 -19.07 -10.50
N ARG A 176 4.75 -19.97 -11.47
CA ARG A 176 6.07 -20.59 -11.67
C ARG A 176 7.16 -19.55 -11.94
N ARG A 177 6.85 -18.52 -12.70
CA ARG A 177 7.80 -17.41 -13.02
C ARG A 177 8.24 -16.67 -11.76
N VAL A 178 7.35 -16.47 -10.79
CA VAL A 178 7.63 -15.66 -9.60
C VAL A 178 7.97 -16.48 -8.35
N THR A 179 7.90 -17.82 -8.41
CA THR A 179 8.11 -18.68 -7.23
C THR A 179 9.45 -18.43 -6.55
N ASP A 180 10.54 -18.23 -7.31
CA ASP A 180 11.85 -17.94 -6.74
C ASP A 180 11.89 -16.56 -6.05
N GLN A 181 11.15 -15.58 -6.59
CA GLN A 181 11.01 -14.26 -5.96
C GLN A 181 10.21 -14.35 -4.67
N ILE A 182 9.16 -15.18 -4.61
CA ILE A 182 8.37 -15.42 -3.39
C ILE A 182 9.27 -16.07 -2.33
N ALA A 183 10.01 -17.11 -2.69
CA ALA A 183 10.93 -17.76 -1.77
C ALA A 183 12.01 -16.81 -1.27
N ALA A 184 12.63 -16.04 -2.16
CA ALA A 184 13.64 -15.04 -1.81
C ALA A 184 13.05 -13.92 -0.91
N ALA A 185 11.82 -13.50 -1.14
CA ALA A 185 11.17 -12.49 -0.29
C ALA A 185 11.02 -12.96 1.17
N LEU A 186 10.91 -14.27 1.40
CA LEU A 186 10.78 -14.86 2.73
C LEU A 186 12.13 -15.27 3.36
N THR A 187 13.17 -15.45 2.55
CA THR A 187 14.44 -16.05 3.02
C THR A 187 15.67 -15.15 2.85
N ALA A 188 15.70 -14.29 1.83
CA ALA A 188 16.88 -13.43 1.60
C ALA A 188 17.09 -12.45 2.77
N PRO A 189 18.34 -12.26 3.22
CA PRO A 189 18.66 -11.32 4.29
C PRO A 189 18.05 -9.94 4.06
N LEU A 190 17.74 -9.26 5.17
CA LEU A 190 17.25 -7.88 5.10
C LEU A 190 18.38 -6.93 4.71
N THR A 191 18.05 -5.95 3.89
CA THR A 191 18.91 -4.78 3.71
C THR A 191 18.90 -3.91 4.96
N GLU A 192 19.85 -2.97 5.08
CA GLU A 192 19.88 -2.04 6.20
C GLU A 192 18.60 -1.19 6.28
N GLU A 193 18.09 -0.74 5.12
CA GLU A 193 16.86 0.03 5.01
C GLU A 193 15.61 -0.79 5.42
N GLU A 194 15.54 -2.06 5.02
CA GLU A 194 14.46 -2.97 5.42
C GLU A 194 14.49 -3.28 6.93
N ALA A 195 15.69 -3.39 7.50
CA ALA A 195 15.86 -3.67 8.93
C ALA A 195 15.63 -2.43 9.81
N ARG A 196 16.01 -1.24 9.30
CA ARG A 196 15.95 0.04 10.03
C ARG A 196 15.47 1.16 9.11
N PRO A 197 14.20 1.14 8.70
CA PRO A 197 13.68 2.17 7.81
C PRO A 197 13.71 3.52 8.49
N THR A 198 14.16 4.53 7.77
CA THR A 198 14.09 5.91 8.21
C THR A 198 12.72 6.51 7.87
N ARG A 199 12.26 7.42 8.72
CA ARG A 199 11.05 8.19 8.43
C ARG A 199 11.28 9.05 7.21
N ALA A 200 10.39 8.96 6.22
CA ALA A 200 10.38 9.93 5.13
C ALA A 200 10.25 11.34 5.72
N ARG A 201 11.06 12.26 5.23
CA ARG A 201 10.96 13.67 5.66
C ARG A 201 9.61 14.20 5.18
N ASP A 202 8.81 14.67 6.12
CA ASP A 202 7.59 15.39 5.82
C ASP A 202 7.98 16.86 5.61
N TYR A 203 7.92 17.32 4.36
CA TYR A 203 8.16 18.72 4.04
C TYR A 203 6.84 19.47 4.12
N SER A 204 6.78 20.47 5.01
CA SER A 204 5.63 21.38 5.08
C SER A 204 5.54 22.28 3.84
N SER A 205 6.67 22.53 3.18
CA SER A 205 6.79 23.33 1.97
C SER A 205 7.89 22.82 1.05
N TYR A 206 7.82 23.22 -0.22
CA TYR A 206 8.78 22.90 -1.27
C TYR A 206 9.12 24.17 -2.04
N THR A 207 10.37 24.30 -2.50
CA THR A 207 10.80 25.41 -3.34
C THR A 207 11.15 24.89 -4.74
N PHE A 208 10.55 25.48 -5.76
CA PHE A 208 10.77 25.18 -7.16
C PHE A 208 11.24 26.42 -7.91
N THR A 209 12.19 26.26 -8.82
CA THR A 209 12.70 27.33 -9.67
C THR A 209 12.41 27.01 -11.13
N GLY A 210 11.92 28.00 -11.87
CA GLY A 210 11.63 27.89 -13.30
C GLY A 210 10.45 28.74 -13.75
N THR A 211 10.01 28.50 -14.97
CA THR A 211 8.74 29.01 -15.50
C THR A 211 7.58 28.23 -14.86
N LEU A 212 6.37 28.74 -14.96
CA LEU A 212 5.18 28.03 -14.46
C LEU A 212 5.03 26.64 -15.12
N GLN A 213 5.38 26.50 -16.39
CA GLN A 213 5.34 25.22 -17.10
C GLN A 213 6.34 24.22 -16.48
N GLU A 214 7.58 24.63 -16.27
CA GLU A 214 8.60 23.77 -15.67
C GLU A 214 8.25 23.35 -14.24
N VAL A 215 7.59 24.23 -13.48
CA VAL A 215 7.10 23.92 -12.12
C VAL A 215 5.96 22.91 -12.19
N ASN A 216 5.03 23.04 -13.13
CA ASN A 216 3.96 22.04 -13.35
C ASN A 216 4.53 20.68 -13.78
N ASP A 217 5.59 20.65 -14.59
CA ASP A 217 6.29 19.40 -14.95
C ASP A 217 6.91 18.72 -13.71
N GLN A 218 7.39 19.51 -12.74
CA GLN A 218 7.89 18.98 -11.48
C GLN A 218 6.74 18.44 -10.60
N PHE A 219 5.62 19.14 -10.53
CA PHE A 219 4.42 18.66 -9.82
C PHE A 219 3.91 17.34 -10.41
N TYR A 220 3.92 17.18 -11.73
CA TYR A 220 3.60 15.91 -12.38
C TYR A 220 4.54 14.78 -11.96
N LYS A 221 5.87 15.03 -11.96
CA LYS A 221 6.88 14.05 -11.52
C LYS A 221 6.73 13.65 -10.06
N LEU A 222 6.25 14.57 -9.21
CA LEU A 222 5.95 14.31 -7.79
C LEU A 222 4.60 13.59 -7.58
N GLY A 223 3.81 13.40 -8.65
CA GLY A 223 2.49 12.78 -8.57
C GLY A 223 1.43 13.68 -7.92
N TRP A 224 1.62 15.00 -7.96
CA TRP A 224 0.65 15.97 -7.44
C TRP A 224 -0.49 16.24 -8.43
N THR A 225 -0.29 15.93 -9.70
CA THR A 225 -1.28 16.04 -10.76
C THR A 225 -1.18 14.83 -11.70
N THR A 226 -2.27 14.53 -12.41
CA THR A 226 -2.34 13.49 -13.45
C THR A 226 -1.98 14.01 -14.86
N GLY A 227 -1.47 15.24 -14.94
CA GLY A 227 -1.07 15.90 -16.18
C GLY A 227 -1.83 17.20 -16.46
N LEU A 228 -2.89 17.49 -15.68
CA LEU A 228 -3.55 18.79 -15.74
C LEU A 228 -2.66 19.86 -15.06
N PRO A 229 -2.59 21.08 -15.61
CA PRO A 229 -1.91 22.20 -14.96
C PRO A 229 -2.55 22.50 -13.61
N ILE A 230 -1.74 22.77 -12.62
CA ILE A 230 -2.20 23.20 -11.29
C ILE A 230 -1.65 24.57 -10.95
N VAL A 231 -2.41 25.32 -10.15
CA VAL A 231 -1.95 26.61 -9.60
C VAL A 231 -0.98 26.30 -8.44
N PRO A 232 0.25 26.87 -8.43
CA PRO A 232 1.17 26.69 -7.32
C PRO A 232 0.56 27.18 -6.01
N PRO A 233 0.42 26.32 -4.98
CA PRO A 233 -0.15 26.72 -3.70
C PRO A 233 0.89 27.46 -2.85
N THR A 234 1.24 28.67 -3.27
CA THR A 234 2.09 29.55 -2.49
C THR A 234 1.40 30.00 -1.20
N ARG A 235 2.16 30.49 -0.23
CA ARG A 235 1.57 30.99 1.03
C ARG A 235 0.51 32.08 0.74
N GLU A 236 0.82 33.00 -0.15
CA GLU A 236 -0.06 34.10 -0.51
C GLU A 236 -1.37 33.60 -1.15
N ALA A 237 -1.28 32.65 -2.07
CA ALA A 237 -2.46 32.09 -2.71
C ALA A 237 -3.33 31.29 -1.72
N VAL A 238 -2.71 30.60 -0.77
CA VAL A 238 -3.43 29.86 0.27
C VAL A 238 -4.06 30.80 1.29
N ASP A 239 -3.38 31.86 1.68
CA ASP A 239 -3.91 32.88 2.58
C ASP A 239 -5.09 33.61 1.94
N GLU A 240 -5.03 33.89 0.63
CA GLU A 240 -6.19 34.40 -0.13
C GLU A 240 -7.35 33.41 -0.11
N MET A 241 -7.11 32.12 -0.37
CA MET A 241 -8.11 31.08 -0.32
C MET A 241 -8.79 31.00 1.05
N LEU A 242 -8.02 31.12 2.13
CA LEU A 242 -8.50 31.05 3.51
C LEU A 242 -9.44 32.21 3.89
N THR A 243 -9.46 33.32 3.11
CA THR A 243 -10.45 34.40 3.31
C THR A 243 -11.88 33.96 3.06
N GLY A 244 -12.08 32.80 2.43
CA GLY A 244 -13.39 32.22 2.19
C GLY A 244 -14.04 31.54 3.41
N THR A 245 -13.37 31.45 4.57
CA THR A 245 -13.91 30.82 5.76
C THR A 245 -13.50 31.56 7.03
N ASP A 246 -14.31 31.46 8.06
CA ASP A 246 -14.00 31.99 9.40
C ASP A 246 -13.26 30.97 10.29
N LEU A 247 -13.05 29.74 9.81
CA LEU A 247 -12.36 28.70 10.55
C LEU A 247 -10.86 28.92 10.58
N SER A 248 -10.21 28.60 11.70
CA SER A 248 -8.75 28.64 11.80
C SER A 248 -8.09 27.63 10.83
N PRO A 249 -6.96 27.96 10.20
CA PRO A 249 -6.25 27.07 9.26
C PRO A 249 -5.89 25.69 9.84
N ASP A 250 -5.64 25.60 11.13
CA ASP A 250 -5.31 24.37 11.86
C ASP A 250 -6.53 23.58 12.36
N THR A 251 -7.74 24.11 12.16
CA THR A 251 -8.97 23.40 12.52
C THR A 251 -9.04 22.06 11.77
N VAL A 252 -9.15 20.98 12.54
CA VAL A 252 -9.29 19.61 12.00
C VAL A 252 -10.73 19.39 11.61
N LEU A 253 -10.97 19.16 10.31
CA LEU A 253 -12.28 18.85 9.75
C LEU A 253 -12.62 17.35 9.87
N GLY A 254 -11.59 16.50 9.93
CA GLY A 254 -11.75 15.06 10.05
C GLY A 254 -10.52 14.31 9.53
N THR A 255 -10.66 12.99 9.45
CA THR A 255 -9.67 12.11 8.85
C THR A 255 -10.23 11.50 7.56
N ILE A 256 -9.42 11.43 6.51
CA ILE A 256 -9.83 10.93 5.20
C ILE A 256 -9.31 9.50 5.01
N PRO A 257 -10.20 8.49 5.01
CA PRO A 257 -9.79 7.13 4.68
C PRO A 257 -9.38 7.03 3.19
N PRO A 258 -8.63 6.01 2.80
CA PRO A 258 -8.14 4.89 3.62
C PRO A 258 -6.80 5.13 4.30
N MET A 259 -6.15 6.25 4.04
CA MET A 259 -4.82 6.58 4.59
C MET A 259 -4.92 7.30 5.94
N ASN A 260 -6.13 7.66 6.36
CA ASN A 260 -6.41 8.41 7.59
C ASN A 260 -5.63 9.73 7.69
N GLY A 261 -5.49 10.41 6.54
CA GLY A 261 -4.89 11.74 6.49
C GLY A 261 -5.73 12.75 7.26
N ILE A 262 -5.10 13.57 8.08
CA ILE A 262 -5.77 14.62 8.86
C ILE A 262 -6.11 15.78 7.92
N ALA A 263 -7.38 16.00 7.65
CA ALA A 263 -7.86 17.13 6.87
C ALA A 263 -7.98 18.36 7.77
N THR A 264 -7.06 19.32 7.62
CA THR A 264 -7.19 20.64 8.21
C THR A 264 -7.76 21.62 7.18
N VAL A 265 -8.30 22.74 7.65
CA VAL A 265 -8.78 23.83 6.79
C VAL A 265 -7.67 24.28 5.84
N GLU A 266 -6.41 24.45 6.33
CA GLU A 266 -5.26 24.80 5.48
C GLU A 266 -5.01 23.75 4.39
N LYS A 267 -5.08 22.45 4.70
CA LYS A 267 -4.86 21.40 3.70
C LYS A 267 -5.96 21.37 2.64
N VAL A 268 -7.18 21.66 3.01
CA VAL A 268 -8.27 21.82 2.05
C VAL A 268 -8.02 23.04 1.18
N ALA A 269 -7.63 24.18 1.77
CA ALA A 269 -7.30 25.40 1.03
C ALA A 269 -6.12 25.22 0.06
N VAL A 270 -5.04 24.52 0.46
CA VAL A 270 -3.92 24.18 -0.43
C VAL A 270 -4.39 23.42 -1.66
N ASN A 271 -5.23 22.39 -1.49
CA ASN A 271 -5.74 21.59 -2.60
C ASN A 271 -6.76 22.38 -3.45
N ALA A 272 -7.55 23.26 -2.84
CA ALA A 272 -8.46 24.15 -3.56
C ALA A 272 -7.70 25.14 -4.46
N VAL A 273 -6.60 25.75 -3.96
CA VAL A 273 -5.71 26.58 -4.77
C VAL A 273 -5.16 25.78 -5.95
N MET A 274 -4.64 24.60 -5.71
CA MET A 274 -4.10 23.74 -6.78
C MET A 274 -5.12 23.45 -7.86
N ALA A 275 -6.40 23.28 -7.49
CA ALA A 275 -7.52 23.07 -8.41
C ALA A 275 -8.01 24.33 -9.10
N GLY A 276 -7.49 25.52 -8.76
CA GLY A 276 -7.93 26.80 -9.31
C GLY A 276 -9.29 27.26 -8.79
N CYS A 277 -9.69 26.82 -7.59
CA CYS A 277 -10.93 27.27 -6.95
C CYS A 277 -10.86 28.74 -6.56
N LEU A 278 -12.02 29.37 -6.42
CA LEU A 278 -12.17 30.71 -5.84
C LEU A 278 -12.39 30.62 -4.32
N PRO A 279 -11.99 31.61 -3.54
CA PRO A 279 -12.20 31.64 -2.08
C PRO A 279 -13.67 31.42 -1.68
N THR A 280 -14.61 31.88 -2.49
CA THR A 280 -16.06 31.71 -2.27
C THR A 280 -16.53 30.25 -2.31
N TYR A 281 -15.69 29.30 -2.77
CA TYR A 281 -16.01 27.88 -2.81
C TYR A 281 -15.58 27.14 -1.54
N LEU A 282 -14.73 27.75 -0.72
CA LEU A 282 -14.15 27.08 0.46
C LEU A 282 -15.18 26.65 1.54
N PRO A 283 -16.33 27.34 1.73
CA PRO A 283 -17.32 26.94 2.72
C PRO A 283 -18.10 25.65 2.36
N VAL A 284 -17.92 25.09 1.19
CA VAL A 284 -18.69 23.93 0.67
C VAL A 284 -18.08 22.60 1.12
#